data_b84354710279e33526100cdb46b661fc
#
_entry.id   b84354710279e33526100cdb46b661fc
#
_cell.length_a   1.000
_cell.length_b   1.000
_cell.length_c   1.000
_cell.angle_alpha   90.00
_cell.angle_beta   90.00
_cell.angle_gamma   90.00
#
_symmetry.space_group_name_H-M   'P 1'
#
loop_
_entity.id
_entity.type
_entity.pdbx_description
1 polymer ?
#
loop_
_entity_poly.entity_id
_entity_poly.type
_entity_poly.pdbx_seq_one_letter_code
_entity_poly.pdbx_strand_id
1 'polypeptide(L)'
;MPMRVARLATVRCSRTLTPTPIAITRAASFRIMCASQHGDGWSTPPWVFKKGAKDEPFIVPKTIRGQPTNMVHHTPVFDDPVFMDAHRRFVKALAARYDGDPRLAGLDLGSYGHWGEWRCGGLPPDTNRYVAAEVRAKLKRVPPRKYPFEIRKQYADWYLEGFKRTPLVFMTDDWEVLKYALGTGPTARVGLRRDGVASPWHFKRWIGTTPYDAIPQMIDVWKDRPVWFEFFGSGKSILEKGWDLPYAIEWMLTNHVTVVNTCPFSPWQLKDDPVHYPLLRKIDLYAGARLVPLKADVRRAGRRVSVALSGVNKGVARIHLPYVAQIVVTDAAGREVMVHDAAADPGSWLPGPFGFTDSFDLPPTVQGDVRLAIRLRHRHGIFRNFRFAARETAPDGSLPLGSAR
;
A
#
# COMPACT_ATOMS: atom_id res chain seq x y z
N MET A 1 -8.63 7.14 -17.81
CA MET A 1 -9.17 6.04 -16.97
C MET A 1 -8.62 6.22 -15.58
N PRO A 2 -9.43 6.21 -14.52
CA PRO A 2 -8.93 6.39 -13.16
C PRO A 2 -8.01 5.24 -12.78
N MET A 3 -6.89 5.55 -12.12
CA MET A 3 -6.09 4.55 -11.41
C MET A 3 -7.00 3.83 -10.41
N ARG A 4 -7.25 2.55 -10.64
CA ARG A 4 -8.08 1.77 -9.73
C ARG A 4 -7.23 1.41 -8.51
N VAL A 5 -7.63 1.97 -7.38
CA VAL A 5 -7.04 1.77 -6.06
C VAL A 5 -6.89 0.27 -5.76
N ALA A 6 -5.71 -0.14 -5.31
CA ALA A 6 -5.46 -1.49 -4.84
C ALA A 6 -6.36 -1.77 -3.63
N ARG A 7 -7.15 -2.83 -3.66
CA ARG A 7 -7.87 -3.31 -2.47
C ARG A 7 -6.89 -4.03 -1.57
N LEU A 8 -6.74 -3.56 -0.34
CA LEU A 8 -6.14 -4.36 0.73
C LEU A 8 -7.04 -5.57 0.99
N ALA A 9 -6.60 -6.74 0.56
CA ALA A 9 -7.26 -7.98 0.95
C ALA A 9 -6.85 -8.30 2.38
N THR A 10 -7.82 -8.32 3.28
CA THR A 10 -7.63 -8.81 4.64
C THR A 10 -7.60 -10.33 4.58
N VAL A 11 -6.44 -10.93 4.74
CA VAL A 11 -6.30 -12.38 4.84
C VAL A 11 -6.49 -12.77 6.30
N ARG A 12 -7.57 -13.48 6.57
CA ARG A 12 -7.77 -14.15 7.87
C ARG A 12 -6.85 -15.36 7.93
N CYS A 13 -6.23 -15.56 9.07
CA CYS A 13 -5.37 -16.71 9.35
C CYS A 13 -6.12 -18.07 9.35
N SER A 14 -7.41 -18.10 8.97
CA SER A 14 -8.32 -19.25 9.16
C SER A 14 -8.56 -20.12 7.94
N ARG A 15 -8.00 -19.83 6.77
CA ARG A 15 -8.21 -20.70 5.59
C ARG A 15 -6.90 -21.01 4.86
N THR A 16 -6.74 -22.28 4.53
CA THR A 16 -5.78 -22.77 3.55
C THR A 16 -5.99 -22.02 2.23
N LEU A 17 -4.98 -21.26 1.81
CA LEU A 17 -4.97 -20.62 0.50
C LEU A 17 -4.83 -21.72 -0.56
N THR A 18 -5.94 -22.16 -1.15
CA THR A 18 -5.92 -22.95 -2.38
C THR A 18 -5.50 -22.03 -3.53
N PRO A 19 -4.56 -22.44 -4.38
CA PRO A 19 -4.14 -21.65 -5.52
C PRO A 19 -5.20 -21.71 -6.63
N THR A 20 -6.18 -20.83 -6.59
CA THR A 20 -6.98 -20.53 -7.78
C THR A 20 -6.19 -19.57 -8.64
N PRO A 21 -5.96 -19.81 -9.94
CA PRO A 21 -5.30 -18.85 -10.82
C PRO A 21 -6.23 -17.68 -11.04
N ILE A 22 -6.08 -16.65 -10.20
CA ILE A 22 -6.73 -15.36 -10.42
C ILE A 22 -5.86 -14.67 -11.49
N ALA A 23 -6.45 -14.35 -12.63
CA ALA A 23 -5.85 -13.43 -13.59
C ALA A 23 -5.76 -12.04 -12.91
N ILE A 24 -4.66 -11.80 -12.19
CA ILE A 24 -4.46 -10.60 -11.39
C ILE A 24 -4.04 -9.49 -12.34
N THR A 25 -4.98 -8.62 -12.69
CA THR A 25 -4.69 -7.38 -13.41
C THR A 25 -4.27 -6.23 -12.45
N ARG A 26 -4.05 -6.53 -11.16
CA ARG A 26 -3.78 -5.56 -10.09
C ARG A 26 -2.85 -6.16 -9.04
N ALA A 27 -1.95 -5.33 -8.49
CA ALA A 27 -1.13 -5.71 -7.37
C ALA A 27 -1.98 -5.97 -6.12
N ALA A 28 -1.66 -7.03 -5.40
CA ALA A 28 -2.26 -7.34 -4.12
C ALA A 28 -1.40 -6.77 -2.98
N SER A 29 -2.07 -6.43 -1.89
CA SER A 29 -1.43 -6.15 -0.60
C SER A 29 -2.28 -6.78 0.48
N PHE A 30 -1.68 -7.22 1.57
CA PHE A 30 -2.42 -7.80 2.68
C PHE A 30 -1.80 -7.47 4.03
N ARG A 31 -2.60 -7.62 5.07
CA ARG A 31 -2.25 -7.52 6.48
C ARG A 31 -2.74 -8.76 7.20
N ILE A 32 -1.93 -9.28 8.10
CA ILE A 32 -2.30 -10.38 8.99
C ILE A 32 -2.97 -9.78 10.24
N MET A 33 -4.11 -10.31 10.62
CA MET A 33 -4.82 -9.95 11.84
C MET A 33 -5.00 -11.18 12.71
N CYS A 34 -4.43 -11.16 13.92
CA CYS A 34 -4.56 -12.24 14.90
C CYS A 34 -5.69 -12.02 15.88
N ALA A 35 -6.16 -10.77 16.01
CA ALA A 35 -7.30 -10.37 16.83
C ALA A 35 -8.16 -9.37 16.05
N SER A 36 -9.48 -9.58 16.01
CA SER A 36 -10.42 -8.72 15.28
C SER A 36 -11.82 -8.90 15.82
N GLN A 37 -12.63 -7.87 15.77
CA GLN A 37 -14.06 -7.93 16.05
C GLN A 37 -14.91 -8.25 14.79
N HIS A 38 -14.25 -8.64 13.69
CA HIS A 38 -14.92 -8.98 12.44
C HIS A 38 -15.03 -10.50 12.27
N GLY A 39 -16.01 -10.94 11.50
CA GLY A 39 -16.17 -12.32 11.12
C GLY A 39 -16.84 -13.20 12.15
N ASP A 40 -16.38 -14.44 12.23
CA ASP A 40 -16.95 -15.56 13.01
C ASP A 40 -16.35 -15.71 14.43
N GLY A 41 -15.62 -14.69 14.88
CA GLY A 41 -14.97 -14.70 16.19
C GLY A 41 -13.53 -15.25 16.20
N TRP A 42 -13.08 -15.85 15.10
CA TRP A 42 -11.77 -16.48 15.03
C TRP A 42 -10.85 -15.76 14.02
N SER A 43 -9.98 -14.88 14.50
CA SER A 43 -8.89 -14.32 13.68
C SER A 43 -7.63 -15.18 13.78
N THR A 44 -7.34 -15.70 14.97
CA THR A 44 -6.35 -16.76 15.18
C THR A 44 -7.04 -18.13 15.02
N PRO A 45 -6.44 -19.09 14.30
CA PRO A 45 -7.05 -20.41 14.10
C PRO A 45 -7.31 -21.15 15.42
N PRO A 46 -8.48 -21.79 15.59
CA PRO A 46 -8.83 -22.50 16.84
C PRO A 46 -7.82 -23.54 17.29
N TRP A 47 -7.09 -24.17 16.36
CA TRP A 47 -6.11 -25.19 16.69
C TRP A 47 -4.91 -24.63 17.49
N VAL A 48 -4.62 -23.32 17.39
CA VAL A 48 -3.57 -22.68 18.18
C VAL A 48 -3.94 -22.69 19.65
N PHE A 49 -5.18 -22.34 19.97
CA PHE A 49 -5.70 -22.39 21.34
C PHE A 49 -5.83 -23.84 21.84
N LYS A 50 -6.23 -24.77 20.99
CA LYS A 50 -6.24 -26.21 21.33
C LYS A 50 -4.85 -26.76 21.64
N LYS A 51 -3.79 -26.14 21.14
CA LYS A 51 -2.40 -26.47 21.48
C LYS A 51 -1.91 -25.82 22.77
N GLY A 52 -2.77 -25.10 23.48
CA GLY A 52 -2.45 -24.51 24.78
C GLY A 52 -2.13 -23.03 24.77
N ALA A 53 -2.27 -22.33 23.64
CA ALA A 53 -2.14 -20.87 23.64
C ALA A 53 -3.22 -20.22 24.52
N LYS A 54 -2.85 -19.23 25.30
CA LYS A 54 -3.79 -18.48 26.15
C LYS A 54 -4.72 -17.62 25.31
N ASP A 55 -5.99 -17.61 25.70
CA ASP A 55 -7.08 -16.87 25.06
C ASP A 55 -7.61 -15.80 26.01
N GLU A 56 -7.81 -14.59 25.48
CA GLU A 56 -8.54 -13.50 26.13
C GLU A 56 -9.80 -13.20 25.33
N PRO A 57 -10.89 -13.98 25.50
CA PRO A 57 -12.10 -13.80 24.73
C PRO A 57 -12.84 -12.53 25.13
N PHE A 58 -13.45 -11.85 24.17
CA PHE A 58 -14.35 -10.75 24.41
C PHE A 58 -15.65 -10.91 23.59
N ILE A 59 -16.72 -10.33 24.07
CA ILE A 59 -18.03 -10.42 23.44
C ILE A 59 -18.29 -9.15 22.63
N VAL A 60 -18.57 -9.31 21.36
CA VAL A 60 -19.04 -8.22 20.50
C VAL A 60 -20.51 -8.46 20.19
N PRO A 61 -21.39 -7.58 20.70
CA PRO A 61 -22.80 -7.62 20.32
C PRO A 61 -22.94 -7.34 18.82
N LYS A 62 -23.62 -8.23 18.13
CA LYS A 62 -23.93 -8.08 16.70
C LYS A 62 -25.41 -8.30 16.48
N THR A 63 -25.96 -7.60 15.50
CA THR A 63 -27.26 -7.95 14.95
C THR A 63 -27.05 -8.67 13.64
N ILE A 64 -27.40 -9.94 13.58
CA ILE A 64 -27.33 -10.75 12.36
C ILE A 64 -28.77 -11.06 11.95
N ARG A 65 -29.14 -10.62 10.73
CA ARG A 65 -30.50 -10.80 10.17
C ARG A 65 -31.62 -10.30 11.11
N GLY A 66 -31.40 -9.15 11.78
CA GLY A 66 -32.37 -8.57 12.70
C GLY A 66 -32.40 -9.16 14.12
N GLN A 67 -31.62 -10.23 14.38
CA GLN A 67 -31.53 -10.84 15.71
C GLN A 67 -30.27 -10.38 16.44
N PRO A 68 -30.39 -9.90 17.70
CA PRO A 68 -29.24 -9.61 18.53
C PRO A 68 -28.44 -10.89 18.80
N THR A 69 -27.18 -10.89 18.45
CA THR A 69 -26.27 -12.03 18.66
C THR A 69 -25.05 -11.54 19.44
N ASN A 70 -24.74 -12.22 20.52
CA ASN A 70 -23.49 -12.01 21.26
C ASN A 70 -22.43 -12.94 20.65
N MET A 71 -21.52 -12.39 19.85
CA MET A 71 -20.46 -13.18 19.26
C MET A 71 -19.21 -13.10 20.13
N VAL A 72 -18.70 -14.25 20.54
CA VAL A 72 -17.42 -14.37 21.23
C VAL A 72 -16.30 -14.25 20.20
N HIS A 73 -15.38 -13.32 20.43
CA HIS A 73 -14.16 -13.16 19.67
C HIS A 73 -12.98 -13.61 20.50
N HIS A 74 -12.16 -14.46 19.94
CA HIS A 74 -10.99 -15.03 20.58
C HIS A 74 -9.74 -14.22 20.23
N THR A 75 -9.03 -13.75 21.27
CA THR A 75 -7.82 -12.95 21.16
C THR A 75 -6.65 -13.69 21.81
N PRO A 76 -5.55 -13.94 21.09
CA PRO A 76 -4.39 -14.54 21.71
C PRO A 76 -3.75 -13.55 22.70
N VAL A 77 -3.18 -14.11 23.77
CA VAL A 77 -2.26 -13.37 24.64
C VAL A 77 -0.94 -13.24 23.88
N PHE A 78 -0.54 -12.00 23.54
CA PHE A 78 0.56 -11.77 22.61
C PHE A 78 1.96 -12.08 23.14
N ASP A 79 2.14 -12.33 24.44
CA ASP A 79 3.38 -12.83 25.04
C ASP A 79 3.30 -14.32 25.41
N ASP A 80 2.24 -15.01 25.00
CA ASP A 80 2.12 -16.43 25.21
C ASP A 80 3.09 -17.21 24.30
N PRO A 81 3.98 -18.08 24.84
CA PRO A 81 5.01 -18.73 24.05
C PRO A 81 4.46 -19.69 23.01
N VAL A 82 3.32 -20.34 23.25
CA VAL A 82 2.69 -21.26 22.28
C VAL A 82 2.14 -20.47 21.08
N PHE A 83 1.48 -19.33 21.35
CA PHE A 83 1.01 -18.46 20.30
C PHE A 83 2.17 -17.85 19.51
N MET A 84 3.18 -17.31 20.20
CA MET A 84 4.34 -16.67 19.57
C MET A 84 5.10 -17.64 18.66
N ASP A 85 5.33 -18.89 19.10
CA ASP A 85 5.98 -19.89 18.26
C ASP A 85 5.15 -20.27 17.03
N ALA A 86 3.84 -20.51 17.21
CA ALA A 86 2.95 -20.82 16.11
C ALA A 86 2.92 -19.66 15.08
N HIS A 87 2.88 -18.42 15.56
CA HIS A 87 2.83 -17.24 14.70
C HIS A 87 4.18 -16.99 13.99
N ARG A 88 5.31 -17.11 14.69
CA ARG A 88 6.65 -17.03 14.10
C ARG A 88 6.81 -18.01 12.94
N ARG A 89 6.42 -19.27 13.14
CA ARG A 89 6.47 -20.30 12.07
C ARG A 89 5.56 -19.95 10.89
N PHE A 90 4.38 -19.38 11.17
CA PHE A 90 3.47 -18.94 10.13
C PHE A 90 4.09 -17.80 9.29
N VAL A 91 4.63 -16.75 9.91
CA VAL A 91 5.27 -15.62 9.19
C VAL A 91 6.48 -16.09 8.39
N LYS A 92 7.29 -17.01 8.94
CA LYS A 92 8.41 -17.62 8.21
C LYS A 92 7.95 -18.40 6.97
N ALA A 93 6.90 -19.19 7.08
CA ALA A 93 6.33 -19.92 5.93
C ALA A 93 5.71 -18.96 4.89
N LEU A 94 5.05 -17.90 5.36
CA LEU A 94 4.49 -16.85 4.51
C LEU A 94 5.60 -16.17 3.70
N ALA A 95 6.69 -15.79 4.35
CA ALA A 95 7.84 -15.16 3.73
C ALA A 95 8.53 -16.09 2.72
N ALA A 96 8.76 -17.35 3.09
CA ALA A 96 9.35 -18.34 2.18
C ALA A 96 8.54 -18.51 0.89
N ARG A 97 7.22 -18.32 0.95
CA ARG A 97 6.32 -18.47 -0.19
C ARG A 97 6.17 -17.18 -1.02
N TYR A 98 6.16 -16.02 -0.37
CA TYR A 98 5.69 -14.78 -1.01
C TYR A 98 6.73 -13.65 -1.05
N ASP A 99 7.90 -13.78 -0.44
CA ASP A 99 8.90 -12.71 -0.52
C ASP A 99 9.41 -12.53 -1.96
N GLY A 100 9.17 -11.36 -2.50
CA GLY A 100 9.49 -11.01 -3.89
C GLY A 100 8.49 -11.57 -4.91
N ASP A 101 7.32 -12.05 -4.48
CA ASP A 101 6.25 -12.40 -5.41
C ASP A 101 5.83 -11.13 -6.17
N PRO A 102 5.97 -11.12 -7.49
CA PRO A 102 5.73 -9.90 -8.28
C PRO A 102 4.26 -9.47 -8.32
N ARG A 103 3.34 -10.29 -7.80
CA ARG A 103 1.93 -9.95 -7.64
C ARG A 103 1.66 -9.10 -6.40
N LEU A 104 2.64 -9.00 -5.48
CA LEU A 104 2.51 -8.22 -4.26
C LEU A 104 3.09 -6.81 -4.45
N ALA A 105 2.26 -5.79 -4.19
CA ALA A 105 2.71 -4.41 -4.09
C ALA A 105 3.43 -4.12 -2.77
N GLY A 106 3.11 -4.88 -1.73
CA GLY A 106 3.69 -4.77 -0.41
C GLY A 106 2.88 -5.49 0.64
N LEU A 107 3.39 -5.50 1.85
CA LEU A 107 2.80 -6.13 3.02
C LEU A 107 2.75 -5.14 4.17
N ASP A 108 1.59 -5.04 4.83
CA ASP A 108 1.46 -4.32 6.08
C ASP A 108 1.90 -5.25 7.23
N LEU A 109 2.88 -4.80 8.03
CA LEU A 109 3.34 -5.49 9.22
C LEU A 109 2.23 -5.48 10.26
N GLY A 110 1.28 -6.38 10.11
CA GLY A 110 0.19 -6.58 11.04
C GLY A 110 0.57 -7.50 12.19
N SER A 111 -0.30 -8.44 12.51
CA SER A 111 -0.14 -9.50 13.52
C SER A 111 -0.35 -9.05 14.94
N TYR A 112 0.39 -8.07 15.42
CA TYR A 112 0.30 -7.61 16.79
C TYR A 112 -0.87 -6.63 17.00
N GLY A 113 -1.64 -6.87 18.05
CA GLY A 113 -2.75 -6.00 18.46
C GLY A 113 -4.06 -6.27 17.70
N HIS A 114 -5.09 -5.52 18.05
CA HIS A 114 -6.38 -5.58 17.38
C HIS A 114 -6.24 -5.10 15.94
N TRP A 115 -6.85 -5.82 15.03
CA TRP A 115 -6.74 -5.62 13.56
C TRP A 115 -5.30 -5.66 13.01
N GLY A 116 -4.31 -6.07 13.84
CA GLY A 116 -2.91 -5.97 13.46
C GLY A 116 -2.41 -4.52 13.41
N GLU A 117 -2.98 -3.63 14.21
CA GLU A 117 -2.71 -2.19 14.21
C GLU A 117 -1.82 -1.72 15.35
N TRP A 118 -1.04 -2.62 15.92
CA TRP A 118 -0.01 -2.33 16.92
C TRP A 118 -0.53 -1.72 18.23
N ARG A 119 -1.80 -1.95 18.54
CA ARG A 119 -2.39 -1.61 19.84
C ARG A 119 -3.27 -2.73 20.37
N CYS A 120 -3.19 -3.02 21.65
CA CYS A 120 -4.02 -3.99 22.34
C CYS A 120 -4.98 -3.29 23.30
N GLY A 121 -6.21 -3.74 23.33
CA GLY A 121 -7.26 -3.22 24.20
C GLY A 121 -7.92 -1.94 23.71
N GLY A 122 -8.79 -1.39 24.54
CA GLY A 122 -9.52 -0.17 24.23
C GLY A 122 -10.62 -0.35 23.17
N LEU A 123 -11.04 -1.59 22.89
CA LEU A 123 -12.28 -1.81 22.12
C LEU A 123 -13.45 -1.38 23.03
N PRO A 124 -14.02 -0.19 22.81
CA PRO A 124 -15.10 0.25 23.65
C PRO A 124 -16.32 -0.62 23.35
N PRO A 125 -17.01 -1.10 24.38
CA PRO A 125 -18.37 -1.60 24.25
C PRO A 125 -19.30 -0.55 23.63
N ASP A 126 -18.89 0.71 23.65
CA ASP A 126 -19.67 1.90 23.31
C ASP A 126 -19.78 2.21 21.82
N THR A 127 -18.95 1.64 20.96
CA THR A 127 -19.04 1.93 19.53
C THR A 127 -20.25 1.30 18.87
N ASN A 128 -20.94 0.41 19.56
CA ASN A 128 -22.17 -0.19 19.03
C ASN A 128 -23.40 0.43 19.69
N ARG A 129 -23.87 1.58 19.15
CA ARG A 129 -25.14 2.24 19.53
C ARG A 129 -26.38 1.34 19.41
N TYR A 130 -26.22 0.13 18.87
CA TYR A 130 -27.28 -0.86 18.74
C TYR A 130 -27.34 -1.86 19.91
N VAL A 131 -26.43 -1.75 20.89
CA VAL A 131 -26.41 -2.63 22.05
C VAL A 131 -27.22 -2.00 23.18
N ALA A 132 -28.19 -2.74 23.70
CA ALA A 132 -28.95 -2.32 24.87
C ALA A 132 -28.01 -1.97 26.04
N ALA A 133 -28.33 -0.91 26.80
CA ALA A 133 -27.49 -0.41 27.90
C ALA A 133 -27.14 -1.49 28.93
N GLU A 134 -28.07 -2.40 29.20
CA GLU A 134 -27.89 -3.53 30.14
C GLU A 134 -26.86 -4.55 29.65
N VAL A 135 -26.76 -4.75 28.33
CA VAL A 135 -25.73 -5.63 27.72
C VAL A 135 -24.39 -4.92 27.75
N ARG A 136 -24.36 -3.60 27.49
CA ARG A 136 -23.14 -2.77 27.60
C ARG A 136 -22.51 -2.84 28.99
N ALA A 137 -23.32 -2.76 30.03
CA ALA A 137 -22.87 -2.83 31.41
C ALA A 137 -22.22 -4.19 31.79
N LYS A 138 -22.59 -5.25 31.10
CA LYS A 138 -22.07 -6.62 31.29
C LYS A 138 -20.85 -6.94 30.41
N LEU A 139 -20.56 -6.12 29.38
CA LEU A 139 -19.41 -6.33 28.53
C LEU A 139 -18.14 -5.95 29.28
N LYS A 140 -17.32 -6.93 29.59
CA LYS A 140 -15.98 -6.66 30.11
C LYS A 140 -15.19 -5.94 29.02
N ARG A 141 -14.83 -4.70 29.29
CA ARG A 141 -13.87 -3.96 28.47
C ARG A 141 -12.54 -4.67 28.53
N VAL A 142 -11.97 -5.04 27.38
CA VAL A 142 -10.58 -5.49 27.34
C VAL A 142 -9.71 -4.26 27.68
N PRO A 143 -9.04 -4.25 28.84
CA PRO A 143 -8.26 -3.08 29.23
C PRO A 143 -7.15 -2.85 28.22
N PRO A 144 -6.75 -1.59 27.97
CA PRO A 144 -5.57 -1.31 27.18
C PRO A 144 -4.36 -2.02 27.80
N ARG A 145 -3.68 -2.85 27.03
CA ARG A 145 -2.45 -3.50 27.44
C ARG A 145 -1.34 -3.13 26.49
N LYS A 146 -0.24 -2.61 27.02
CA LYS A 146 1.00 -2.43 26.25
C LYS A 146 1.99 -3.51 26.72
N TYR A 147 2.24 -4.48 25.86
CA TYR A 147 3.25 -5.48 26.12
C TYR A 147 4.65 -4.87 26.11
N PRO A 148 5.66 -5.45 26.80
CA PRO A 148 7.04 -4.98 26.78
C PRO A 148 7.57 -4.79 25.35
N PHE A 149 8.49 -3.85 25.17
CA PHE A 149 9.09 -3.58 23.86
C PHE A 149 9.70 -4.84 23.23
N GLU A 150 10.41 -5.65 24.02
CA GLU A 150 11.06 -6.87 23.55
C GLU A 150 10.07 -7.93 23.02
N ILE A 151 8.85 -7.95 23.53
CA ILE A 151 7.79 -8.82 22.99
C ILE A 151 7.27 -8.24 21.67
N ARG A 152 6.93 -6.96 21.64
CA ARG A 152 6.38 -6.31 20.45
C ARG A 152 7.37 -6.31 19.29
N LYS A 153 8.65 -6.05 19.60
CA LYS A 153 9.76 -6.06 18.63
C LYS A 153 9.86 -7.38 17.87
N GLN A 154 9.66 -8.54 18.53
CA GLN A 154 9.74 -9.85 17.88
C GLN A 154 8.73 -9.99 16.72
N TYR A 155 7.53 -9.41 16.85
CA TYR A 155 6.56 -9.41 15.77
C TYR A 155 7.05 -8.63 14.53
N ALA A 156 7.79 -7.54 14.72
CA ALA A 156 8.43 -6.84 13.63
C ALA A 156 9.61 -7.64 13.04
N ASP A 157 10.44 -8.22 13.91
CA ASP A 157 11.62 -9.00 13.50
C ASP A 157 11.27 -10.14 12.54
N TRP A 158 10.21 -10.90 12.80
CA TRP A 158 9.81 -12.01 11.94
C TRP A 158 9.49 -11.57 10.51
N TYR A 159 8.89 -10.39 10.33
CA TYR A 159 8.67 -9.82 9.01
C TYR A 159 9.96 -9.26 8.40
N LEU A 160 10.73 -8.51 9.17
CA LEU A 160 11.99 -7.91 8.72
C LEU A 160 13.03 -8.96 8.33
N GLU A 161 13.04 -10.11 9.00
CA GLU A 161 13.90 -11.25 8.69
C GLU A 161 13.41 -12.02 7.48
N GLY A 162 12.11 -12.20 7.36
CA GLY A 162 11.50 -13.02 6.31
C GLY A 162 11.36 -12.31 4.96
N PHE A 163 10.96 -11.05 4.94
CA PHE A 163 10.68 -10.31 3.72
C PHE A 163 11.82 -9.34 3.40
N LYS A 164 12.63 -9.68 2.40
CA LYS A 164 13.79 -8.90 1.94
C LYS A 164 13.54 -8.15 0.64
N ARG A 165 12.61 -8.64 -0.17
CA ARG A 165 12.31 -8.13 -1.51
C ARG A 165 10.95 -7.45 -1.60
N THR A 166 9.96 -7.97 -0.88
CA THR A 166 8.62 -7.40 -0.83
C THR A 166 8.63 -6.13 0.02
N PRO A 167 8.14 -5.00 -0.48
CA PRO A 167 8.02 -3.79 0.33
C PRO A 167 7.15 -4.02 1.58
N LEU A 168 7.62 -3.55 2.72
CA LEU A 168 6.90 -3.60 3.99
C LEU A 168 6.45 -2.20 4.38
N VAL A 169 5.27 -2.07 4.97
CA VAL A 169 4.81 -0.83 5.64
C VAL A 169 4.46 -1.11 7.08
N PHE A 170 4.67 -0.12 7.95
CA PHE A 170 4.45 -0.22 9.39
C PHE A 170 3.42 0.80 9.86
N MET A 171 2.46 0.35 10.67
CA MET A 171 1.45 1.19 11.30
C MET A 171 2.08 2.13 12.34
N THR A 172 1.75 3.40 12.27
CA THR A 172 2.34 4.41 13.16
C THR A 172 1.77 4.42 14.59
N ASP A 173 0.90 3.51 14.96
CA ASP A 173 0.30 3.46 16.31
C ASP A 173 1.29 3.07 17.40
N ASP A 174 2.34 2.33 17.09
CA ASP A 174 3.44 2.00 18.02
C ASP A 174 4.74 2.67 17.59
N TRP A 175 4.97 3.87 18.10
CA TRP A 175 6.13 4.69 17.73
C TRP A 175 7.48 4.05 18.12
N GLU A 176 7.56 3.27 19.21
CA GLU A 176 8.80 2.64 19.66
C GLU A 176 9.24 1.55 18.69
N VAL A 177 8.30 0.67 18.32
CA VAL A 177 8.59 -0.39 17.35
C VAL A 177 8.70 0.16 15.93
N LEU A 178 7.95 1.22 15.58
CA LEU A 178 8.12 1.94 14.32
C LEU A 178 9.55 2.48 14.17
N LYS A 179 10.06 3.19 15.20
CA LYS A 179 11.45 3.70 15.20
C LYS A 179 12.46 2.59 15.00
N TYR A 180 12.28 1.46 15.69
CA TYR A 180 13.10 0.28 15.50
C TYR A 180 13.00 -0.30 14.08
N ALA A 181 11.78 -0.47 13.58
CA ALA A 181 11.51 -1.05 12.26
C ALA A 181 12.05 -0.19 11.11
N LEU A 182 12.01 1.13 11.23
CA LEU A 182 12.62 2.05 10.26
C LEU A 182 14.14 1.86 10.18
N GLY A 183 14.79 1.54 11.30
CA GLY A 183 16.24 1.39 11.37
C GLY A 183 16.97 2.71 11.55
N THR A 184 18.30 2.65 11.61
CA THR A 184 19.19 3.81 11.81
C THR A 184 19.97 4.21 10.57
N GLY A 185 19.82 3.44 9.47
CA GLY A 185 20.53 3.73 8.21
C GLY A 185 19.91 4.88 7.42
N PRO A 186 20.58 5.33 6.35
CA PRO A 186 20.09 6.41 5.50
C PRO A 186 18.80 6.05 4.74
N THR A 187 18.59 4.77 4.47
CA THR A 187 17.39 4.26 3.81
C THR A 187 16.52 3.53 4.82
N ALA A 188 15.26 3.92 4.93
CA ALA A 188 14.30 3.25 5.81
C ALA A 188 14.07 1.79 5.37
N ARG A 189 13.95 0.87 6.35
CA ARG A 189 13.67 -0.54 6.06
C ARG A 189 12.21 -0.79 5.71
N VAL A 190 11.30 0.01 6.25
CA VAL A 190 9.85 -0.09 6.04
C VAL A 190 9.27 1.23 5.60
N GLY A 191 8.14 1.20 4.89
CA GLY A 191 7.30 2.36 4.64
C GLY A 191 6.38 2.65 5.83
N LEU A 192 5.52 3.64 5.66
CA LEU A 192 4.58 4.06 6.70
C LEU A 192 3.15 3.67 6.33
N ARG A 193 2.38 3.30 7.34
CA ARG A 193 0.94 3.20 7.25
C ARG A 193 0.27 4.00 8.36
N ARG A 194 -0.75 4.78 8.00
CA ARG A 194 -1.61 5.45 8.96
C ARG A 194 -3.06 5.15 8.65
N ASP A 195 -3.75 4.62 9.62
CA ASP A 195 -5.17 4.37 9.60
C ASP A 195 -5.95 5.53 10.23
N GLY A 196 -7.24 5.55 10.01
CA GLY A 196 -8.15 6.48 10.66
C GLY A 196 -8.04 7.93 10.17
N VAL A 197 -7.52 8.16 8.96
CA VAL A 197 -7.44 9.51 8.39
C VAL A 197 -8.83 10.15 8.29
N ALA A 198 -8.91 11.44 8.46
CA ALA A 198 -10.04 12.33 8.71
C ALA A 198 -10.50 12.40 10.17
N SER A 199 -10.19 11.43 11.02
CA SER A 199 -10.45 11.55 12.45
C SER A 199 -9.43 12.50 13.10
N PRO A 200 -9.86 13.53 13.85
CA PRO A 200 -8.96 14.55 14.42
C PRO A 200 -7.84 14.00 15.30
N TRP A 201 -8.07 12.89 15.98
CA TRP A 201 -7.03 12.30 16.82
C TRP A 201 -6.00 11.46 16.07
N HIS A 202 -6.28 11.04 14.85
CA HIS A 202 -5.35 10.23 14.10
C HIS A 202 -4.21 11.05 13.47
N PHE A 203 -4.42 12.34 13.23
CA PHE A 203 -3.37 13.26 12.77
C PHE A 203 -2.26 13.46 13.82
N LYS A 204 -2.54 13.21 15.12
CA LYS A 204 -1.59 13.34 16.23
C LYS A 204 -0.55 12.21 16.33
N ARG A 205 -0.56 11.24 15.42
CA ARG A 205 0.38 10.11 15.42
C ARG A 205 1.22 10.10 14.15
N TRP A 206 1.79 11.24 13.85
CA TRP A 206 2.55 11.48 12.63
C TRP A 206 3.65 12.51 12.87
N ILE A 207 4.52 12.74 11.85
CA ILE A 207 5.51 13.80 11.83
C ILE A 207 4.86 15.14 12.23
N GLY A 208 5.56 15.95 13.01
CA GLY A 208 5.01 17.19 13.57
C GLY A 208 4.29 17.01 14.91
N THR A 209 4.34 15.80 15.50
CA THR A 209 3.75 15.51 16.81
C THR A 209 4.66 14.64 17.66
N THR A 210 4.71 14.90 18.96
CA THR A 210 5.47 14.06 19.90
C THR A 210 4.79 12.71 20.09
N PRO A 211 5.53 11.56 20.08
CA PRO A 211 6.99 11.47 20.02
C PRO A 211 7.57 11.26 18.59
N TYR A 212 6.78 11.44 17.54
CA TYR A 212 7.18 11.12 16.17
C TYR A 212 8.25 12.07 15.62
N ASP A 213 8.33 13.30 16.17
CA ASP A 213 9.39 14.27 15.84
C ASP A 213 10.79 13.75 16.18
N ALA A 214 10.88 12.78 17.11
CA ALA A 214 12.14 12.12 17.47
C ALA A 214 12.50 10.95 16.53
N ILE A 215 11.84 10.84 15.36
CA ILE A 215 12.09 9.79 14.37
C ILE A 215 12.44 10.44 13.02
N PRO A 216 13.67 10.91 12.83
CA PRO A 216 14.07 11.63 11.62
C PRO A 216 13.82 10.87 10.32
N GLN A 217 13.92 9.54 10.36
CA GLN A 217 13.71 8.68 9.19
C GLN A 217 12.28 8.79 8.60
N MET A 218 11.29 9.22 9.39
CA MET A 218 9.92 9.40 8.89
C MET A 218 9.82 10.52 7.84
N ILE A 219 10.67 11.53 7.91
CA ILE A 219 10.60 12.72 7.04
C ILE A 219 10.81 12.33 5.58
N ASP A 220 11.78 11.47 5.33
CA ASP A 220 12.24 11.12 3.98
C ASP A 220 11.87 9.70 3.54
N VAL A 221 11.14 8.96 4.36
CA VAL A 221 10.76 7.56 4.09
C VAL A 221 10.08 7.38 2.73
N TRP A 222 9.28 8.33 2.30
CA TRP A 222 8.55 8.32 1.04
C TRP A 222 9.44 8.32 -0.20
N LYS A 223 10.69 8.75 -0.07
CA LYS A 223 11.68 8.74 -1.17
C LYS A 223 12.06 7.31 -1.55
N ASP A 224 12.03 6.38 -0.60
CA ASP A 224 12.47 5.00 -0.78
C ASP A 224 11.38 3.97 -0.59
N ARG A 225 10.40 4.25 0.27
CA ARG A 225 9.37 3.32 0.72
C ARG A 225 7.97 3.88 0.53
N PRO A 226 6.95 3.03 0.32
CA PRO A 226 5.59 3.49 0.14
C PRO A 226 4.98 4.05 1.43
N VAL A 227 4.05 5.01 1.27
CA VAL A 227 3.23 5.57 2.35
C VAL A 227 1.78 5.24 2.06
N TRP A 228 1.13 4.52 2.99
CA TRP A 228 -0.24 4.06 2.85
C TRP A 228 -1.15 4.70 3.88
N PHE A 229 -2.32 5.12 3.42
CA PHE A 229 -3.35 5.68 4.29
C PHE A 229 -4.66 4.91 4.18
N GLU A 230 -5.45 4.96 5.26
CA GLU A 230 -6.80 4.44 5.33
C GLU A 230 -7.71 5.47 6.00
N PHE A 231 -8.87 5.72 5.40
CA PHE A 231 -9.85 6.62 5.99
C PHE A 231 -10.56 6.00 7.20
N PHE A 232 -10.96 6.83 8.16
CA PHE A 232 -11.80 6.41 9.28
C PHE A 232 -13.27 6.27 8.85
N GLY A 233 -13.67 5.10 8.44
CA GLY A 233 -15.06 4.82 8.11
C GLY A 233 -15.49 5.31 6.72
N SER A 234 -16.79 5.37 6.48
CA SER A 234 -17.34 5.79 5.19
C SER A 234 -17.30 7.30 4.99
N GLY A 235 -17.27 7.75 3.73
CA GLY A 235 -17.33 9.17 3.41
C GLY A 235 -18.54 9.86 4.03
N LYS A 236 -19.72 9.21 3.99
CA LYS A 236 -20.93 9.70 4.64
C LYS A 236 -20.72 9.88 6.14
N SER A 237 -20.15 8.88 6.82
CA SER A 237 -19.94 8.96 8.28
C SER A 237 -18.90 10.02 8.68
N ILE A 238 -17.93 10.32 7.82
CA ILE A 238 -16.96 11.40 8.02
C ILE A 238 -17.67 12.75 7.97
N LEU A 239 -18.50 12.97 6.97
CA LEU A 239 -19.28 14.21 6.82
C LEU A 239 -20.32 14.38 7.94
N GLU A 240 -21.04 13.32 8.30
CA GLU A 240 -22.00 13.34 9.42
C GLU A 240 -21.36 13.71 10.77
N LYS A 241 -20.07 13.41 10.95
CA LYS A 241 -19.30 13.80 12.15
C LYS A 241 -18.76 15.22 12.07
N GLY A 242 -18.95 15.91 10.96
CA GLY A 242 -18.39 17.24 10.73
C GLY A 242 -16.85 17.24 10.66
N TRP A 243 -16.25 16.13 10.26
CA TRP A 243 -14.79 16.04 10.11
C TRP A 243 -14.34 16.65 8.79
N ASP A 244 -13.19 17.31 8.81
CA ASP A 244 -12.64 18.05 7.67
C ASP A 244 -12.05 17.09 6.63
N LEU A 245 -12.88 16.65 5.69
CA LEU A 245 -12.48 15.79 4.57
C LEU A 245 -11.52 16.51 3.60
N PRO A 246 -11.73 17.80 3.24
CA PRO A 246 -10.75 18.57 2.47
C PRO A 246 -9.36 18.56 3.09
N TYR A 247 -9.24 18.88 4.38
CA TYR A 247 -7.98 18.83 5.10
C TYR A 247 -7.35 17.44 5.09
N ALA A 248 -8.15 16.39 5.30
CA ALA A 248 -7.66 15.02 5.29
C ALA A 248 -7.03 14.63 3.95
N ILE A 249 -7.63 15.07 2.83
CA ILE A 249 -7.12 14.81 1.48
C ILE A 249 -5.80 15.54 1.25
N GLU A 250 -5.74 16.84 1.55
CA GLU A 250 -4.51 17.63 1.40
C GLU A 250 -3.39 17.09 2.31
N TRP A 251 -3.73 16.70 3.53
CA TRP A 251 -2.77 16.10 4.47
C TRP A 251 -2.16 14.80 3.92
N MET A 252 -2.96 13.91 3.34
CA MET A 252 -2.44 12.70 2.69
C MET A 252 -1.53 13.02 1.51
N LEU A 253 -1.90 13.99 0.68
CA LEU A 253 -1.09 14.40 -0.48
C LEU A 253 0.23 15.04 -0.03
N THR A 254 0.19 15.92 0.97
CA THR A 254 1.40 16.54 1.55
C THR A 254 2.34 15.50 2.17
N ASN A 255 1.79 14.38 2.67
CA ASN A 255 2.56 13.29 3.24
C ASN A 255 2.87 12.17 2.24
N HIS A 256 2.93 12.50 0.96
CA HIS A 256 3.44 11.64 -0.09
C HIS A 256 2.72 10.29 -0.23
N VAL A 257 1.39 10.31 -0.14
CA VAL A 257 0.58 9.11 -0.22
C VAL A 257 0.84 8.31 -1.50
N THR A 258 1.11 7.02 -1.35
CA THR A 258 1.27 6.07 -2.47
C THR A 258 -0.02 5.27 -2.68
N VAL A 259 -0.66 4.85 -1.61
CA VAL A 259 -1.88 4.03 -1.62
C VAL A 259 -2.87 4.55 -0.60
N VAL A 260 -4.12 4.68 -1.00
CA VAL A 260 -5.26 4.92 -0.10
C VAL A 260 -6.14 3.68 -0.07
N ASN A 261 -6.32 3.11 1.12
CA ASN A 261 -7.26 2.02 1.30
C ASN A 261 -8.71 2.55 1.28
N THR A 262 -9.53 1.95 0.43
CA THR A 262 -10.94 2.33 0.24
C THR A 262 -11.92 1.47 1.05
N CYS A 263 -11.46 0.67 1.96
CA CYS A 263 -12.29 -0.08 2.90
C CYS A 263 -12.12 0.52 4.31
N PRO A 264 -13.15 1.07 4.93
CA PRO A 264 -14.57 1.09 4.54
C PRO A 264 -15.00 2.28 3.66
N PHE A 265 -14.08 3.19 3.33
CA PHE A 265 -14.36 4.37 2.53
C PHE A 265 -14.31 4.05 1.03
N SER A 266 -15.43 4.25 0.32
CA SER A 266 -15.44 4.23 -1.14
C SER A 266 -15.72 5.64 -1.67
N PRO A 267 -14.87 6.22 -2.54
CA PRO A 267 -15.14 7.51 -3.17
C PRO A 267 -16.50 7.59 -3.88
N TRP A 268 -16.98 6.45 -4.40
CA TRP A 268 -18.27 6.34 -5.05
C TRP A 268 -19.48 6.64 -4.16
N GLN A 269 -19.30 6.57 -2.82
CA GLN A 269 -20.37 6.95 -1.87
C GLN A 269 -20.71 8.43 -1.93
N LEU A 270 -19.80 9.26 -2.47
CA LEU A 270 -19.95 10.70 -2.61
C LEU A 270 -19.98 11.13 -4.09
N LYS A 271 -20.22 10.21 -5.03
CA LYS A 271 -20.17 10.50 -6.48
C LYS A 271 -21.11 11.62 -6.93
N ASP A 272 -22.21 11.80 -6.24
CA ASP A 272 -23.23 12.80 -6.52
C ASP A 272 -23.07 14.07 -5.66
N ASP A 273 -22.03 14.14 -4.81
CA ASP A 273 -21.70 15.31 -3.99
C ASP A 273 -20.81 16.26 -4.80
N PRO A 274 -21.33 17.44 -5.21
CA PRO A 274 -20.60 18.37 -6.08
C PRO A 274 -19.41 19.05 -5.39
N VAL A 275 -19.36 19.03 -4.05
CA VAL A 275 -18.28 19.65 -3.25
C VAL A 275 -17.16 18.65 -2.98
N HIS A 276 -17.51 17.48 -2.45
CA HIS A 276 -16.51 16.54 -1.92
C HIS A 276 -15.98 15.58 -2.98
N TYR A 277 -16.79 15.18 -3.96
CA TYR A 277 -16.33 14.27 -5.00
C TYR A 277 -15.16 14.81 -5.84
N PRO A 278 -15.17 16.09 -6.31
CA PRO A 278 -14.02 16.67 -6.98
C PRO A 278 -12.75 16.67 -6.14
N LEU A 279 -12.86 16.86 -4.81
CA LEU A 279 -11.72 16.81 -3.90
C LEU A 279 -11.15 15.39 -3.81
N LEU A 280 -12.01 14.37 -3.70
CA LEU A 280 -11.58 12.97 -3.73
C LEU A 280 -10.85 12.61 -5.03
N ARG A 281 -11.25 13.23 -6.15
CA ARG A 281 -10.57 13.05 -7.44
C ARG A 281 -9.12 13.54 -7.42
N LYS A 282 -8.74 14.46 -6.52
CA LYS A 282 -7.33 14.83 -6.33
C LYS A 282 -6.47 13.62 -5.93
N ILE A 283 -7.00 12.70 -5.11
CA ILE A 283 -6.29 11.47 -4.76
C ILE A 283 -6.00 10.64 -6.01
N ASP A 284 -7.00 10.45 -6.89
CA ASP A 284 -6.82 9.73 -8.16
C ASP A 284 -5.78 10.40 -9.09
N LEU A 285 -5.66 11.71 -8.99
CA LEU A 285 -4.77 12.49 -9.86
C LEU A 285 -3.34 12.55 -9.34
N TYR A 286 -3.13 12.59 -8.03
CA TYR A 286 -1.85 12.94 -7.44
C TYR A 286 -1.25 11.88 -6.52
N ALA A 287 -2.02 10.94 -5.98
CA ALA A 287 -1.46 9.86 -5.19
C ALA A 287 -0.52 8.99 -6.03
N GLY A 288 0.65 8.63 -5.46
CA GLY A 288 1.69 7.94 -6.21
C GLY A 288 2.37 8.84 -7.26
N ALA A 289 2.79 8.24 -8.36
CA ALA A 289 3.48 8.95 -9.45
C ALA A 289 2.52 9.37 -10.57
N ARG A 290 2.75 10.57 -11.12
CA ARG A 290 2.05 11.11 -12.30
C ARG A 290 3.06 11.73 -13.26
N LEU A 291 3.59 10.94 -14.15
CA LEU A 291 4.65 11.33 -15.07
C LEU A 291 4.08 12.12 -16.25
N VAL A 292 4.42 13.39 -16.34
CA VAL A 292 4.05 14.30 -17.43
C VAL A 292 5.29 14.54 -18.27
N PRO A 293 5.41 13.97 -19.49
CA PRO A 293 6.52 14.26 -20.38
C PRO A 293 6.40 15.69 -20.91
N LEU A 294 7.53 16.38 -21.03
CA LEU A 294 7.59 17.76 -21.52
C LEU A 294 8.33 17.86 -22.84
N LYS A 295 9.42 17.11 -23.00
CA LYS A 295 10.24 17.17 -24.21
C LYS A 295 10.87 15.81 -24.48
N ALA A 296 10.84 15.39 -25.74
CA ALA A 296 11.62 14.30 -26.26
C ALA A 296 12.52 14.82 -27.41
N ASP A 297 13.75 14.30 -27.49
CA ASP A 297 14.69 14.57 -28.57
C ASP A 297 15.20 13.22 -29.07
N VAL A 298 15.12 12.99 -30.37
CA VAL A 298 15.60 11.76 -31.00
C VAL A 298 16.56 12.15 -32.13
N ARG A 299 17.77 11.61 -32.11
CA ARG A 299 18.79 11.81 -33.14
C ARG A 299 19.33 10.50 -33.64
N ARG A 300 19.72 10.45 -34.91
CA ARG A 300 20.32 9.30 -35.54
C ARG A 300 21.58 9.71 -36.31
N ALA A 301 22.61 8.92 -36.16
CA ALA A 301 23.85 9.02 -36.93
C ALA A 301 24.24 7.61 -37.43
N GLY A 302 23.91 7.30 -38.65
CA GLY A 302 24.04 5.96 -39.21
C GLY A 302 23.12 4.95 -38.46
N ARG A 303 23.73 3.99 -37.77
CA ARG A 303 22.99 3.02 -36.96
C ARG A 303 22.79 3.50 -35.52
N ARG A 304 23.56 4.46 -35.05
CA ARG A 304 23.50 5.00 -33.70
C ARG A 304 22.27 5.89 -33.51
N VAL A 305 21.42 5.53 -32.56
CA VAL A 305 20.27 6.36 -32.14
C VAL A 305 20.53 6.87 -30.75
N SER A 306 20.27 8.17 -30.53
CA SER A 306 20.30 8.81 -29.23
C SER A 306 18.91 9.33 -28.89
N VAL A 307 18.49 9.14 -27.66
CA VAL A 307 17.17 9.55 -27.14
C VAL A 307 17.39 10.34 -25.87
N ALA A 308 16.71 11.48 -25.74
CA ALA A 308 16.57 12.21 -24.50
C ALA A 308 15.09 12.43 -24.20
N LEU A 309 14.68 12.22 -22.96
CA LEU A 309 13.35 12.52 -22.47
C LEU A 309 13.47 13.36 -21.20
N SER A 310 12.68 14.42 -21.10
CA SER A 310 12.49 15.18 -19.87
C SER A 310 11.01 15.37 -19.56
N GLY A 311 10.69 15.50 -18.28
CA GLY A 311 9.34 15.64 -17.81
C GLY A 311 9.26 16.06 -16.34
N VAL A 312 8.04 16.05 -15.80
CA VAL A 312 7.76 16.34 -14.39
C VAL A 312 6.87 15.25 -13.83
N ASN A 313 7.30 14.64 -12.72
CA ASN A 313 6.41 13.84 -11.91
C ASN A 313 5.53 14.79 -11.08
N LYS A 314 4.27 14.98 -11.51
CA LYS A 314 3.26 15.80 -10.82
C LYS A 314 2.50 15.02 -9.75
N GLY A 315 2.80 13.74 -9.56
CA GLY A 315 2.33 12.96 -8.41
C GLY A 315 3.10 13.32 -7.14
N VAL A 316 2.64 12.81 -6.02
CA VAL A 316 3.25 13.11 -4.71
C VAL A 316 4.24 12.04 -4.24
N ALA A 317 4.44 10.97 -5.00
CA ALA A 317 5.38 9.90 -4.69
C ALA A 317 6.05 9.35 -5.96
N ARG A 318 7.00 8.44 -5.79
CA ARG A 318 7.65 7.70 -6.88
C ARG A 318 6.86 6.46 -7.30
N ILE A 319 7.29 5.80 -8.35
CA ILE A 319 6.83 4.45 -8.69
C ILE A 319 7.56 3.45 -7.77
N HIS A 320 6.81 2.71 -6.93
CA HIS A 320 7.38 1.69 -6.04
C HIS A 320 7.32 0.27 -6.62
N LEU A 321 6.53 0.03 -7.66
CA LEU A 321 6.49 -1.24 -8.37
C LEU A 321 7.65 -1.35 -9.38
N PRO A 322 8.14 -2.55 -9.69
CA PRO A 322 9.30 -2.75 -10.55
C PRO A 322 8.95 -2.53 -12.03
N TYR A 323 8.92 -1.29 -12.47
CA TYR A 323 8.79 -0.91 -13.86
C TYR A 323 10.18 -0.66 -14.48
N VAL A 324 10.33 -1.05 -15.74
CA VAL A 324 11.50 -0.77 -16.58
C VAL A 324 11.09 0.12 -17.74
N ALA A 325 11.96 1.03 -18.14
CA ALA A 325 11.76 1.86 -19.31
C ALA A 325 12.23 1.11 -20.55
N GLN A 326 11.38 0.98 -21.56
CA GLN A 326 11.71 0.35 -22.85
C GLN A 326 11.50 1.33 -23.98
N ILE A 327 12.49 1.46 -24.85
CA ILE A 327 12.37 2.17 -26.12
C ILE A 327 11.95 1.15 -27.16
N VAL A 328 10.80 1.35 -27.76
CA VAL A 328 10.25 0.54 -28.84
C VAL A 328 10.56 1.24 -30.15
N VAL A 329 11.20 0.53 -31.06
CA VAL A 329 11.54 1.01 -32.41
C VAL A 329 10.65 0.30 -33.42
N THR A 330 9.94 1.07 -34.25
CA THR A 330 9.11 0.57 -35.33
C THR A 330 9.60 1.09 -36.67
N ASP A 331 9.44 0.28 -37.73
CA ASP A 331 9.72 0.69 -39.10
C ASP A 331 8.62 1.62 -39.65
N ALA A 332 8.77 2.06 -40.89
CA ALA A 332 7.79 2.90 -41.56
C ALA A 332 6.41 2.23 -41.73
N ALA A 333 6.34 0.90 -41.74
CA ALA A 333 5.11 0.11 -41.79
C ALA A 333 4.47 -0.08 -40.40
N GLY A 334 5.11 0.40 -39.32
CA GLY A 334 4.62 0.28 -37.95
C GLY A 334 4.95 -1.08 -37.30
N ARG A 335 5.79 -1.91 -37.88
CA ARG A 335 6.21 -3.17 -37.27
C ARG A 335 7.33 -2.92 -36.28
N GLU A 336 7.23 -3.53 -35.10
CA GLU A 336 8.27 -3.51 -34.07
C GLU A 336 9.52 -4.25 -34.59
N VAL A 337 10.63 -3.53 -34.75
CA VAL A 337 11.90 -4.06 -35.25
C VAL A 337 12.94 -4.19 -34.14
N MET A 338 12.75 -3.51 -33.03
CA MET A 338 13.62 -3.58 -31.87
C MET A 338 12.92 -3.08 -30.59
N VAL A 339 13.26 -3.69 -29.48
CA VAL A 339 13.00 -3.16 -28.12
C VAL A 339 14.32 -3.04 -27.40
N HIS A 340 14.59 -1.86 -26.88
CA HIS A 340 15.79 -1.56 -26.10
C HIS A 340 15.38 -1.22 -24.65
N ASP A 341 15.95 -1.93 -23.68
CA ASP A 341 15.79 -1.57 -22.26
C ASP A 341 16.64 -0.33 -21.97
N ALA A 342 15.98 0.79 -21.76
CA ALA A 342 16.65 2.07 -21.56
C ALA A 342 17.44 2.09 -20.24
N ALA A 343 18.56 2.79 -20.25
CA ALA A 343 19.38 3.07 -19.07
C ALA A 343 18.70 4.09 -18.15
N ALA A 344 17.44 3.84 -17.79
CA ALA A 344 16.61 4.69 -16.94
C ALA A 344 15.90 3.84 -15.88
N ASP A 345 15.91 4.30 -14.64
CA ASP A 345 15.12 3.71 -13.58
C ASP A 345 13.88 4.58 -13.28
N PRO A 346 12.68 4.22 -13.76
CA PRO A 346 11.45 4.95 -13.46
C PRO A 346 11.14 5.04 -11.97
N GLY A 347 11.66 4.09 -11.19
CA GLY A 347 11.56 4.09 -9.74
C GLY A 347 12.36 5.22 -9.08
N SER A 348 13.38 5.80 -9.70
CA SER A 348 14.13 6.94 -9.17
C SER A 348 13.47 8.29 -9.42
N TRP A 349 12.37 8.35 -10.20
CA TRP A 349 11.73 9.62 -10.58
C TRP A 349 10.81 10.12 -9.44
N LEU A 350 11.42 10.85 -8.51
CA LEU A 350 10.71 11.50 -7.40
C LEU A 350 9.77 12.60 -7.92
N PRO A 351 8.82 13.11 -7.10
CA PRO A 351 8.06 14.33 -7.40
C PRO A 351 8.96 15.47 -7.83
N GLY A 352 8.62 16.13 -8.94
CA GLY A 352 9.46 17.16 -9.55
C GLY A 352 10.05 16.73 -10.89
N PRO A 353 11.11 17.38 -11.38
CA PRO A 353 11.71 17.07 -12.66
C PRO A 353 12.27 15.66 -12.75
N PHE A 354 12.08 15.02 -13.90
CA PHE A 354 12.74 13.76 -14.25
C PHE A 354 13.26 13.79 -15.68
N GLY A 355 14.19 12.91 -16.00
CA GLY A 355 14.67 12.74 -17.35
C GLY A 355 15.71 11.64 -17.45
N PHE A 356 16.03 11.27 -18.66
CA PHE A 356 17.16 10.40 -18.98
C PHE A 356 17.66 10.68 -20.39
N THR A 357 18.86 10.24 -20.65
CA THR A 357 19.47 10.14 -21.99
C THR A 357 19.97 8.73 -22.17
N ASP A 358 19.82 8.20 -23.40
CA ASP A 358 20.30 6.88 -23.75
C ASP A 358 20.74 6.84 -25.21
N SER A 359 21.57 5.86 -25.58
CA SER A 359 22.00 5.64 -26.94
C SER A 359 22.23 4.16 -27.20
N PHE A 360 21.75 3.71 -28.34
CA PHE A 360 21.87 2.30 -28.79
C PHE A 360 22.04 2.21 -30.28
N ASP A 361 22.47 1.05 -30.76
CA ASP A 361 22.66 0.80 -32.20
C ASP A 361 21.49 -0.01 -32.76
N LEU A 362 20.94 0.45 -33.89
CA LEU A 362 19.93 -0.30 -34.63
C LEU A 362 20.56 -1.57 -35.24
N PRO A 363 19.79 -2.67 -35.31
CA PRO A 363 20.21 -3.87 -36.04
C PRO A 363 20.61 -3.52 -37.48
N PRO A 364 21.60 -4.21 -38.06
CA PRO A 364 22.01 -3.96 -39.45
C PRO A 364 20.89 -4.12 -40.49
N THR A 365 19.88 -4.90 -40.15
CA THR A 365 18.70 -5.15 -40.98
C THR A 365 17.71 -4.00 -41.03
N VAL A 366 17.83 -3.04 -40.10
CA VAL A 366 16.92 -1.89 -40.00
C VAL A 366 17.45 -0.77 -40.87
N GLN A 367 16.82 -0.60 -42.05
CA GLN A 367 17.12 0.45 -43.02
C GLN A 367 15.94 1.46 -43.09
N GLY A 368 16.24 2.69 -43.50
CA GLY A 368 15.24 3.77 -43.64
C GLY A 368 14.78 4.38 -42.30
N ASP A 369 13.70 5.09 -42.37
CA ASP A 369 13.15 5.85 -41.25
C ASP A 369 12.55 4.93 -40.18
N VAL A 370 12.79 5.26 -38.93
CA VAL A 370 12.21 4.56 -37.80
C VAL A 370 11.43 5.53 -36.90
N ARG A 371 10.41 5.02 -36.21
CA ARG A 371 9.68 5.73 -35.18
C ARG A 371 10.02 5.12 -33.83
N LEU A 372 10.14 5.98 -32.82
CA LEU A 372 10.47 5.58 -31.47
C LEU A 372 9.33 5.94 -30.52
N ALA A 373 9.06 5.04 -29.59
CA ALA A 373 8.17 5.25 -28.49
C ALA A 373 8.80 4.73 -27.19
N ILE A 374 8.44 5.28 -26.05
CA ILE A 374 8.81 4.75 -24.74
C ILE A 374 7.59 4.12 -24.07
N ARG A 375 7.79 2.97 -23.45
CA ARG A 375 6.82 2.34 -22.56
C ARG A 375 7.46 1.99 -21.22
N LEU A 376 6.73 2.18 -20.14
CA LEU A 376 7.15 1.71 -18.83
C LEU A 376 6.47 0.37 -18.58
N ARG A 377 7.21 -0.70 -18.81
CA ARG A 377 6.73 -2.07 -18.69
C ARG A 377 6.97 -2.60 -17.30
N HIS A 378 5.98 -3.25 -16.69
CA HIS A 378 6.22 -4.00 -15.46
C HIS A 378 7.23 -5.12 -15.71
N ARG A 379 8.31 -5.19 -14.89
CA ARG A 379 9.45 -6.12 -15.13
C ARG A 379 9.02 -7.57 -15.38
N HIS A 380 8.02 -8.03 -14.64
CA HIS A 380 7.50 -9.39 -14.76
C HIS A 380 6.28 -9.53 -15.69
N GLY A 381 5.87 -8.48 -16.37
CA GLY A 381 4.74 -8.50 -17.31
C GLY A 381 3.36 -8.75 -16.69
N ILE A 382 3.22 -8.71 -15.36
CA ILE A 382 1.98 -9.04 -14.64
C ILE A 382 0.97 -7.91 -14.69
N PHE A 383 1.46 -6.67 -14.64
CA PHE A 383 0.62 -5.48 -14.69
C PHE A 383 0.73 -4.79 -16.04
N ARG A 384 -0.30 -4.00 -16.34
CA ARG A 384 -0.28 -3.14 -17.52
C ARG A 384 0.88 -2.15 -17.44
N ASN A 385 1.35 -1.72 -18.59
CA ASN A 385 2.33 -0.65 -18.68
C ASN A 385 1.84 0.59 -17.90
N PHE A 386 2.76 1.23 -17.20
CA PHE A 386 2.48 2.50 -16.53
C PHE A 386 2.25 3.58 -17.61
N ARG A 387 1.17 4.34 -17.47
CA ARG A 387 0.80 5.34 -18.48
C ARG A 387 1.37 6.71 -18.14
N PHE A 388 2.04 7.30 -19.09
CA PHE A 388 2.35 8.73 -19.00
C PHE A 388 1.05 9.57 -19.02
N ALA A 389 1.08 10.70 -18.32
CA ALA A 389 -0.04 11.64 -18.27
C ALA A 389 0.03 12.63 -19.46
N ALA A 390 -0.02 12.10 -20.67
CA ALA A 390 -0.03 12.83 -21.93
C ALA A 390 -1.17 12.32 -22.82
N ARG A 391 -1.69 13.20 -23.68
CA ARG A 391 -2.79 12.86 -24.61
C ARG A 391 -2.33 11.86 -25.66
N GLU A 392 -1.09 11.96 -26.06
CA GLU A 392 -0.42 11.14 -27.09
C GLU A 392 -0.11 9.72 -26.62
N THR A 393 -0.28 9.44 -25.30
CA THR A 393 -0.04 8.10 -24.77
C THR A 393 -1.03 7.10 -25.38
N ALA A 394 -0.52 6.13 -26.09
CA ALA A 394 -1.29 5.08 -26.75
C ALA A 394 -2.04 4.19 -25.72
N PRO A 395 -3.06 3.42 -26.15
CA PRO A 395 -3.82 2.53 -25.28
C PRO A 395 -2.97 1.50 -24.52
N ASP A 396 -1.88 1.03 -25.09
CA ASP A 396 -0.91 0.11 -24.48
C ASP A 396 0.04 0.79 -23.47
N GLY A 397 -0.05 2.12 -23.30
CA GLY A 397 0.80 2.91 -22.42
C GLY A 397 2.07 3.47 -23.07
N SER A 398 2.31 3.18 -24.34
CA SER A 398 3.45 3.73 -25.07
C SER A 398 3.28 5.21 -25.37
N LEU A 399 4.35 5.99 -25.22
CA LEU A 399 4.41 7.42 -25.53
C LEU A 399 5.33 7.61 -26.75
N PRO A 400 4.84 8.21 -27.86
CA PRO A 400 5.68 8.56 -28.98
C PRO A 400 6.80 9.53 -28.58
N LEU A 401 8.04 9.26 -29.02
CA LEU A 401 9.19 10.12 -28.78
C LEU A 401 9.57 10.93 -30.03
N GLY A 402 9.30 10.39 -31.21
CA GLY A 402 9.62 11.00 -32.49
C GLY A 402 10.10 9.99 -33.54
N SER A 403 10.61 10.51 -34.63
CA SER A 403 11.16 9.73 -35.72
C SER A 403 12.66 10.04 -35.90
N ALA A 404 13.40 9.03 -36.39
CA ALA A 404 14.82 9.17 -36.74
C ALA A 404 15.02 8.73 -38.19
N ARG A 405 15.67 9.60 -39.00
CA ARG A 405 15.98 9.41 -40.41
C ARG A 405 17.42 9.07 -40.59
#